data_a2faf947e14ba03f56aacfa63ceb1dec
#
_entry.id   a2faf947e14ba03f56aacfa63ceb1dec
#
_cell.length_a   1.000
_cell.length_b   1.000
_cell.length_c   1.000
_cell.angle_alpha   90.00
_cell.angle_beta   90.00
_cell.angle_gamma   90.00
#
_symmetry.space_group_name_H-M   'P 1'
#
loop_
_entity.id
_entity.type
_entity.pdbx_description
1 polymer ?
#
loop_
_entity_poly.entity_id
_entity_poly.type
_entity_poly.pdbx_seq_one_letter_code
_entity_poly.pdbx_strand_id
1 'polypeptide(L)'
;MANQVTRRSFLRKGLALAGTATATGLLRGPYVLAQRSPNAKLGVAVVGAGGMGGYSVDCALRENFVAVVEIDDGRMAKIMQKIKGRNQDPKVFCDYRKMLDECHKDLDVVLVATPDHHHAPAAIRAIHLGKAAFAQKPLAHNIRECYMLAKAAKEKKVPTQMGNQRHCGEGLRRVCEYVQAGTIGNVVETHTILGRNFGGKGGRPASKPVPKGLHWDEWIGPAPYREYHDGLHPFHWRSWRAFGTGTIGDMACHHVDFPFTALKIGEAKHWTVECLHTTGGSEEKYPQDNVVRYEIPARGKMPPVKVYVYDHTGLKPDVMKETEKKYNRKFGEFTLFVGDKGLLGSDSRIIPQEQHKQTPAPPKTIPRAHGGPIDDLYHAIKHGTTPCSNFVDAAGPLTAFALAGHLAMFAGVGRKLEWDVEKMTCTNVPKVNRYVRRTYRKGWEV
;
A
#
# COMPACT_ATOMS: atom_id res chain seq x y z
N MET A 1 26.07 6.70 -58.99
CA MET A 1 24.67 6.27 -59.08
C MET A 1 24.24 5.79 -57.73
N ALA A 2 23.46 6.60 -57.02
CA ALA A 2 22.99 6.30 -55.65
C ALA A 2 21.73 5.44 -55.73
N ASN A 3 21.77 4.22 -55.18
CA ASN A 3 20.62 3.35 -55.05
C ASN A 3 19.66 3.88 -53.99
N GLN A 4 18.54 4.41 -54.43
CA GLN A 4 17.44 4.77 -53.52
C GLN A 4 16.75 3.50 -52.98
N VAL A 5 16.85 3.27 -51.67
CA VAL A 5 16.12 2.21 -50.97
C VAL A 5 14.69 2.66 -50.76
N THR A 6 13.73 2.05 -51.45
CA THR A 6 12.32 2.36 -51.34
C THR A 6 11.70 1.72 -50.08
N ARG A 7 10.64 2.38 -49.49
CA ARG A 7 9.88 1.87 -48.34
C ARG A 7 9.45 0.38 -48.47
N ARG A 8 9.20 -0.10 -49.67
CA ARG A 8 8.83 -1.48 -49.95
C ARG A 8 10.00 -2.48 -49.79
N SER A 9 11.24 -2.09 -50.08
CA SER A 9 12.42 -2.95 -49.90
C SER A 9 12.83 -3.05 -48.43
N PHE A 10 12.54 -2.02 -47.61
CA PHE A 10 12.75 -2.04 -46.16
C PHE A 10 11.81 -3.01 -45.46
N LEU A 11 10.51 -3.04 -45.83
CA LEU A 11 9.51 -3.94 -45.25
C LEU A 11 9.74 -5.40 -45.62
N ARG A 12 10.25 -5.69 -46.84
CA ARG A 12 10.57 -7.10 -47.25
C ARG A 12 11.83 -7.65 -46.60
N LYS A 13 12.81 -6.81 -46.21
CA LYS A 13 14.00 -7.24 -45.46
C LYS A 13 13.73 -7.41 -43.98
N GLY A 14 12.75 -6.71 -43.42
CA GLY A 14 12.31 -6.86 -42.00
C GLY A 14 11.57 -8.18 -41.73
N LEU A 15 10.92 -8.80 -42.75
CA LEU A 15 10.20 -10.07 -42.59
C LEU A 15 11.07 -11.33 -42.77
N ALA A 16 12.29 -11.20 -43.27
CA ALA A 16 13.17 -12.37 -43.52
C ALA A 16 14.13 -12.66 -42.34
N LEU A 17 14.13 -11.83 -41.29
CA LEU A 17 14.95 -12.01 -40.07
C LEU A 17 14.15 -12.51 -38.85
N ALA A 18 12.88 -12.89 -39.04
CA ALA A 18 12.01 -13.40 -37.97
C ALA A 18 11.97 -14.96 -37.88
N GLY A 19 12.88 -15.62 -38.47
CA GLY A 19 12.93 -17.09 -38.43
C GLY A 19 14.30 -17.59 -38.00
N THR A 20 14.60 -17.60 -36.72
CA THR A 20 15.39 -18.52 -35.88
C THR A 20 15.88 -17.74 -34.63
N ALA A 21 15.00 -17.52 -33.65
CA ALA A 21 15.41 -17.25 -32.29
C ALA A 21 14.80 -18.33 -31.41
N THR A 22 15.66 -19.25 -31.02
CA THR A 22 15.42 -20.26 -29.99
C THR A 22 14.90 -19.62 -28.71
N ALA A 23 13.90 -20.26 -28.13
CA ALA A 23 13.18 -19.89 -26.94
C ALA A 23 14.11 -19.64 -25.73
N THR A 24 14.36 -18.39 -25.40
CA THR A 24 14.74 -17.94 -24.09
C THR A 24 13.63 -17.00 -23.61
N GLY A 25 13.05 -17.33 -22.43
CA GLY A 25 11.80 -16.80 -21.93
C GLY A 25 11.68 -15.28 -21.91
N LEU A 26 11.07 -14.74 -22.92
CA LEU A 26 10.51 -13.39 -22.90
C LEU A 26 9.28 -13.43 -21.98
N LEU A 27 9.40 -12.78 -20.83
CA LEU A 27 8.30 -12.42 -19.96
C LEU A 27 7.24 -11.70 -20.80
N ARG A 28 6.21 -12.42 -21.21
CA ARG A 28 5.04 -11.82 -21.84
C ARG A 28 4.36 -10.96 -20.78
N GLY A 29 4.27 -9.66 -21.01
CA GLY A 29 3.47 -8.73 -20.22
C GLY A 29 2.02 -9.18 -20.09
N PRO A 30 1.25 -8.60 -19.18
CA PRO A 30 -0.12 -9.05 -18.91
C PRO A 30 -0.98 -9.01 -20.17
N TYR A 31 -1.65 -10.10 -20.41
CA TYR A 31 -2.35 -10.43 -21.68
C TYR A 31 -3.57 -9.53 -22.00
N VAL A 32 -3.98 -8.67 -21.06
CA VAL A 32 -5.32 -8.05 -21.10
C VAL A 32 -5.44 -6.83 -22.01
N LEU A 33 -4.34 -6.17 -22.39
CA LEU A 33 -4.43 -4.86 -23.05
C LEU A 33 -3.52 -4.65 -24.26
N ALA A 34 -2.74 -5.64 -24.68
CA ALA A 34 -1.87 -5.55 -25.87
C ALA A 34 -2.61 -5.32 -27.21
N GLN A 35 -3.96 -5.29 -27.19
CA GLN A 35 -4.79 -5.09 -28.39
C GLN A 35 -5.48 -3.72 -28.46
N ARG A 36 -5.42 -2.90 -27.37
CA ARG A 36 -6.04 -1.56 -27.38
C ARG A 36 -5.00 -0.47 -27.66
N SER A 37 -5.42 0.56 -28.39
CA SER A 37 -4.59 1.75 -28.58
C SER A 37 -4.23 2.35 -27.21
N PRO A 38 -2.96 2.77 -26.98
CA PRO A 38 -2.58 3.48 -25.73
C PRO A 38 -3.43 4.72 -25.43
N ASN A 39 -4.08 5.29 -26.45
CA ASN A 39 -5.00 6.42 -26.34
C ASN A 39 -6.44 6.01 -26.00
N ALA A 40 -6.79 4.73 -25.99
CA ALA A 40 -8.12 4.29 -25.63
C ALA A 40 -8.39 4.52 -24.15
N LYS A 41 -9.62 4.97 -23.85
CA LYS A 41 -10.08 5.12 -22.46
C LYS A 41 -10.25 3.75 -21.82
N LEU A 42 -9.83 3.64 -20.56
CA LEU A 42 -9.99 2.43 -19.74
C LEU A 42 -11.41 2.35 -19.18
N GLY A 43 -11.99 1.17 -19.12
CA GLY A 43 -13.21 0.90 -18.35
C GLY A 43 -12.87 0.85 -16.86
N VAL A 44 -13.40 1.79 -16.07
CA VAL A 44 -13.03 1.97 -14.65
C VAL A 44 -14.25 1.78 -13.75
N ALA A 45 -14.09 1.03 -12.67
CA ALA A 45 -15.02 1.02 -11.55
C ALA A 45 -14.35 1.57 -10.29
N VAL A 46 -15.14 2.26 -9.45
CA VAL A 46 -14.71 2.76 -8.13
C VAL A 46 -15.53 2.06 -7.05
N VAL A 47 -14.85 1.47 -6.06
CA VAL A 47 -15.44 0.80 -4.90
C VAL A 47 -15.09 1.60 -3.64
N GLY A 48 -16.11 2.25 -3.03
CA GLY A 48 -15.92 3.23 -1.96
C GLY A 48 -15.56 4.61 -2.52
N ALA A 49 -16.55 5.48 -2.63
CA ALA A 49 -16.40 6.78 -3.31
C ALA A 49 -16.29 7.96 -2.34
N GLY A 50 -16.49 7.72 -1.03
CA GLY A 50 -16.33 8.74 0.01
C GLY A 50 -14.89 8.93 0.48
N GLY A 51 -14.60 10.05 1.14
CA GLY A 51 -13.26 10.34 1.68
C GLY A 51 -12.16 10.26 0.62
N MET A 52 -11.17 9.37 0.81
CA MET A 52 -10.10 9.14 -0.16
C MET A 52 -10.61 8.56 -1.49
N GLY A 53 -11.79 7.95 -1.51
CA GLY A 53 -12.44 7.51 -2.74
C GLY A 53 -12.74 8.66 -3.70
N GLY A 54 -12.88 9.88 -3.21
CA GLY A 54 -13.01 11.08 -4.05
C GLY A 54 -11.88 11.26 -5.06
N TYR A 55 -10.64 10.94 -4.66
CA TYR A 55 -9.49 10.91 -5.57
C TYR A 55 -9.66 9.83 -6.65
N SER A 56 -10.14 8.65 -6.28
CA SER A 56 -10.43 7.58 -7.25
C SER A 56 -11.52 7.98 -8.24
N VAL A 57 -12.58 8.67 -7.78
CA VAL A 57 -13.63 9.25 -8.63
C VAL A 57 -13.04 10.26 -9.61
N ASP A 58 -12.18 11.19 -9.15
CA ASP A 58 -11.54 12.18 -10.01
C ASP A 58 -10.65 11.54 -11.09
N CYS A 59 -9.96 10.47 -10.76
CA CYS A 59 -9.19 9.70 -11.73
C CYS A 59 -10.09 8.93 -12.72
N ALA A 60 -11.18 8.32 -12.25
CA ALA A 60 -12.13 7.60 -13.10
C ALA A 60 -12.83 8.51 -14.11
N LEU A 61 -13.11 9.77 -13.72
CA LEU A 61 -13.71 10.78 -14.60
C LEU A 61 -12.84 11.15 -15.83
N ARG A 62 -11.56 10.82 -15.83
CA ARG A 62 -10.66 11.01 -16.98
C ARG A 62 -10.72 9.88 -18.00
N GLU A 63 -11.29 8.76 -17.60
CA GLU A 63 -11.42 7.52 -18.37
C GLU A 63 -12.91 7.21 -18.67
N ASN A 64 -13.27 6.00 -19.05
CA ASN A 64 -14.65 5.56 -19.17
C ASN A 64 -15.13 5.02 -17.81
N PHE A 65 -15.91 5.82 -17.09
CA PHE A 65 -16.40 5.51 -15.76
C PHE A 65 -17.62 4.58 -15.84
N VAL A 66 -17.41 3.27 -15.69
CA VAL A 66 -18.42 2.23 -15.91
C VAL A 66 -19.34 2.04 -14.71
N ALA A 67 -18.78 2.02 -13.49
CA ALA A 67 -19.56 1.71 -12.29
C ALA A 67 -18.98 2.36 -11.04
N VAL A 68 -19.86 2.70 -10.08
CA VAL A 68 -19.51 3.21 -8.76
C VAL A 68 -20.24 2.46 -7.66
N VAL A 69 -19.52 2.11 -6.59
CA VAL A 69 -20.06 1.42 -5.42
C VAL A 69 -19.90 2.31 -4.18
N GLU A 70 -20.99 2.60 -3.48
CA GLU A 70 -20.98 3.33 -2.21
C GLU A 70 -22.14 2.84 -1.35
N ILE A 71 -21.89 2.68 -0.05
CA ILE A 71 -22.86 2.12 0.91
C ILE A 71 -23.69 3.19 1.64
N ASP A 72 -23.42 4.44 1.42
CA ASP A 72 -24.12 5.59 1.98
C ASP A 72 -24.84 6.35 0.86
N ASP A 73 -26.17 6.26 0.84
CA ASP A 73 -27.02 6.87 -0.19
C ASP A 73 -26.84 8.40 -0.27
N GLY A 74 -26.62 9.05 0.88
CA GLY A 74 -26.40 10.50 0.92
C GLY A 74 -25.06 10.91 0.28
N ARG A 75 -24.03 10.08 0.44
CA ARG A 75 -22.73 10.25 -0.26
C ARG A 75 -22.87 9.91 -1.72
N MET A 76 -23.52 8.81 -2.05
CA MET A 76 -23.75 8.42 -3.44
C MET A 76 -24.44 9.53 -4.22
N ALA A 77 -25.49 10.14 -3.67
CA ALA A 77 -26.20 11.25 -4.32
C ALA A 77 -25.29 12.43 -4.66
N LYS A 78 -24.42 12.84 -3.71
CA LYS A 78 -23.44 13.93 -3.92
C LYS A 78 -22.41 13.58 -4.98
N ILE A 79 -21.92 12.33 -4.97
CA ILE A 79 -20.92 11.83 -5.93
C ILE A 79 -21.54 11.77 -7.33
N MET A 80 -22.76 11.26 -7.47
CA MET A 80 -23.46 11.21 -8.76
C MET A 80 -23.74 12.60 -9.33
N GLN A 81 -24.06 13.57 -8.49
CA GLN A 81 -24.19 14.96 -8.95
C GLN A 81 -22.88 15.48 -9.57
N LYS A 82 -21.72 15.20 -8.93
CA LYS A 82 -20.39 15.53 -9.46
C LYS A 82 -20.10 14.83 -10.78
N ILE A 83 -20.41 13.53 -10.86
CA ILE A 83 -20.14 12.69 -12.05
C ILE A 83 -20.99 13.16 -13.25
N LYS A 84 -22.29 13.38 -13.03
CA LYS A 84 -23.20 13.91 -14.08
C LYS A 84 -22.78 15.27 -14.60
N GLY A 85 -22.23 16.13 -13.74
CA GLY A 85 -21.64 17.42 -14.15
C GLY A 85 -20.42 17.29 -15.08
N ARG A 86 -19.91 16.06 -15.29
CA ARG A 86 -18.83 15.72 -16.23
C ARG A 86 -19.32 14.88 -17.42
N ASN A 87 -20.63 14.85 -17.67
CA ASN A 87 -21.26 14.08 -18.75
C ASN A 87 -20.94 12.59 -18.71
N GLN A 88 -20.90 12.00 -17.51
CA GLN A 88 -20.76 10.55 -17.30
C GLN A 88 -21.91 10.06 -16.42
N ASP A 89 -22.34 8.80 -16.63
CA ASP A 89 -23.45 8.18 -15.92
C ASP A 89 -23.14 6.70 -15.63
N PRO A 90 -22.19 6.43 -14.68
CA PRO A 90 -21.85 5.06 -14.32
C PRO A 90 -23.02 4.35 -13.64
N LYS A 91 -23.08 3.01 -13.74
CA LYS A 91 -24.00 2.19 -12.96
C LYS A 91 -23.70 2.31 -11.46
N VAL A 92 -24.73 2.36 -10.64
CA VAL A 92 -24.65 2.56 -9.19
C VAL A 92 -24.94 1.27 -8.44
N PHE A 93 -24.11 0.94 -7.45
CA PHE A 93 -24.24 -0.25 -6.61
C PHE A 93 -23.94 0.07 -5.14
N CYS A 94 -24.49 -0.72 -4.20
CA CYS A 94 -24.04 -0.76 -2.80
C CYS A 94 -23.14 -1.97 -2.51
N ASP A 95 -23.12 -2.98 -3.39
CA ASP A 95 -22.36 -4.22 -3.26
C ASP A 95 -21.41 -4.41 -4.46
N TYR A 96 -20.11 -4.43 -4.21
CA TYR A 96 -19.10 -4.62 -5.26
C TYR A 96 -19.13 -6.02 -5.89
N ARG A 97 -19.70 -7.02 -5.21
CA ARG A 97 -19.84 -8.37 -5.78
C ARG A 97 -20.83 -8.33 -6.94
N LYS A 98 -21.99 -7.71 -6.73
CA LYS A 98 -23.00 -7.49 -7.77
C LYS A 98 -22.45 -6.63 -8.91
N MET A 99 -21.72 -5.56 -8.57
CA MET A 99 -21.06 -4.71 -9.58
C MET A 99 -20.10 -5.52 -10.47
N LEU A 100 -19.27 -6.38 -9.88
CA LEU A 100 -18.35 -7.23 -10.65
C LEU A 100 -19.11 -8.26 -11.50
N ASP A 101 -20.15 -8.89 -10.97
CA ASP A 101 -20.96 -9.86 -11.71
C ASP A 101 -21.58 -9.24 -12.97
N GLU A 102 -22.09 -8.01 -12.86
CA GLU A 102 -22.78 -7.34 -13.96
C GLU A 102 -21.85 -6.58 -14.92
N CYS A 103 -20.76 -5.99 -14.42
CA CYS A 103 -19.96 -5.03 -15.18
C CYS A 103 -18.57 -5.55 -15.61
N HIS A 104 -18.09 -6.70 -15.12
CA HIS A 104 -16.70 -7.10 -15.34
C HIS A 104 -16.26 -7.12 -16.80
N LYS A 105 -17.15 -7.37 -17.76
CA LYS A 105 -16.81 -7.39 -19.19
C LYS A 105 -16.37 -6.03 -19.71
N ASP A 106 -16.93 -4.95 -19.15
CA ASP A 106 -16.67 -3.56 -19.55
C ASP A 106 -15.54 -2.92 -18.75
N LEU A 107 -14.97 -3.63 -17.76
CA LEU A 107 -13.93 -3.13 -16.88
C LEU A 107 -12.54 -3.52 -17.37
N ASP A 108 -11.60 -2.60 -17.25
CA ASP A 108 -10.16 -2.82 -17.34
C ASP A 108 -9.52 -2.76 -15.96
N VAL A 109 -10.05 -1.91 -15.05
CA VAL A 109 -9.48 -1.66 -13.73
C VAL A 109 -10.55 -1.38 -12.68
N VAL A 110 -10.29 -1.85 -11.45
CA VAL A 110 -11.12 -1.57 -10.28
C VAL A 110 -10.30 -0.80 -9.25
N LEU A 111 -10.81 0.36 -8.84
CA LEU A 111 -10.20 1.25 -7.85
C LEU A 111 -10.90 1.07 -6.49
N VAL A 112 -10.23 0.42 -5.53
CA VAL A 112 -10.78 0.12 -4.21
C VAL A 112 -10.31 1.17 -3.20
N ALA A 113 -11.25 1.88 -2.56
CA ALA A 113 -11.00 2.92 -1.56
C ALA A 113 -11.98 2.86 -0.38
N THR A 114 -12.28 1.67 0.06
CA THR A 114 -13.14 1.31 1.19
C THR A 114 -12.41 1.41 2.53
N PRO A 115 -13.04 1.11 3.67
CA PRO A 115 -12.32 0.71 4.89
C PRO A 115 -11.44 -0.54 4.67
N ASP A 116 -10.38 -0.68 5.47
CA ASP A 116 -9.28 -1.65 5.28
C ASP A 116 -9.77 -3.09 5.08
N HIS A 117 -10.81 -3.50 5.82
CA HIS A 117 -11.32 -4.87 5.80
C HIS A 117 -11.94 -5.30 4.46
N HIS A 118 -12.25 -4.36 3.58
CA HIS A 118 -12.77 -4.64 2.24
C HIS A 118 -11.70 -4.64 1.14
N HIS A 119 -10.51 -4.08 1.40
CA HIS A 119 -9.49 -3.91 0.35
C HIS A 119 -9.17 -5.23 -0.36
N ALA A 120 -8.74 -6.25 0.40
CA ALA A 120 -8.37 -7.52 -0.19
C ALA A 120 -9.55 -8.25 -0.84
N PRO A 121 -10.73 -8.42 -0.20
CA PRO A 121 -11.86 -9.09 -0.82
C PRO A 121 -12.32 -8.47 -2.14
N ALA A 122 -12.37 -7.14 -2.23
CA ALA A 122 -12.76 -6.47 -3.46
C ALA A 122 -11.70 -6.59 -4.56
N ALA A 123 -10.41 -6.34 -4.22
CA ALA A 123 -9.32 -6.38 -5.18
C ALA A 123 -9.03 -7.80 -5.69
N ILE A 124 -9.06 -8.84 -4.83
CA ILE A 124 -8.83 -10.24 -5.22
C ILE A 124 -9.89 -10.71 -6.21
N ARG A 125 -11.18 -10.38 -5.97
CA ARG A 125 -12.27 -10.72 -6.91
C ARG A 125 -12.06 -10.07 -8.28
N ALA A 126 -11.66 -8.80 -8.33
CA ALA A 126 -11.34 -8.11 -9.57
C ALA A 126 -10.15 -8.76 -10.28
N ILE A 127 -9.07 -9.08 -9.55
CA ILE A 127 -7.87 -9.75 -10.09
C ILE A 127 -8.22 -11.14 -10.66
N HIS A 128 -9.04 -11.92 -9.96
CA HIS A 128 -9.46 -13.25 -10.47
C HIS A 128 -10.24 -13.16 -11.79
N LEU A 129 -10.97 -12.08 -12.02
CA LEU A 129 -11.63 -11.75 -13.29
C LEU A 129 -10.68 -11.16 -14.34
N GLY A 130 -9.37 -11.13 -14.06
CA GLY A 130 -8.35 -10.62 -14.98
C GLY A 130 -8.30 -9.09 -15.06
N LYS A 131 -8.84 -8.38 -14.06
CA LYS A 131 -8.85 -6.90 -14.04
C LYS A 131 -7.65 -6.36 -13.28
N ALA A 132 -7.08 -5.25 -13.75
CA ALA A 132 -6.12 -4.49 -12.98
C ALA A 132 -6.77 -3.97 -11.69
N ALA A 133 -5.99 -3.82 -10.62
CA ALA A 133 -6.51 -3.42 -9.33
C ALA A 133 -5.67 -2.34 -8.67
N PHE A 134 -6.36 -1.31 -8.18
CA PHE A 134 -5.85 -0.36 -7.21
C PHE A 134 -6.50 -0.63 -5.86
N ALA A 135 -5.74 -0.59 -4.78
CA ALA A 135 -6.29 -0.58 -3.43
C ALA A 135 -5.65 0.53 -2.61
N GLN A 136 -6.48 1.25 -1.83
CA GLN A 136 -5.97 2.23 -0.88
C GLN A 136 -5.07 1.56 0.17
N LYS A 137 -4.24 2.35 0.83
CA LYS A 137 -3.39 1.91 1.93
C LYS A 137 -4.21 1.80 3.25
N PRO A 138 -3.85 0.84 4.13
CA PRO A 138 -2.92 -0.26 3.87
C PRO A 138 -3.47 -1.23 2.84
N LEU A 139 -2.61 -1.97 2.16
CA LEU A 139 -3.04 -2.87 1.08
C LEU A 139 -4.13 -3.85 1.52
N ALA A 140 -4.04 -4.34 2.74
CA ALA A 140 -4.93 -5.36 3.29
C ALA A 140 -5.09 -5.22 4.80
N HIS A 141 -6.11 -5.87 5.34
CA HIS A 141 -6.45 -5.85 6.76
C HIS A 141 -5.59 -6.79 7.61
N ASN A 142 -5.02 -7.84 7.04
CA ASN A 142 -4.16 -8.78 7.74
C ASN A 142 -3.04 -9.31 6.82
N ILE A 143 -2.03 -9.94 7.43
CA ILE A 143 -0.83 -10.39 6.72
C ILE A 143 -1.17 -11.42 5.64
N ARG A 144 -2.04 -12.37 5.91
CA ARG A 144 -2.43 -13.40 4.94
C ARG A 144 -3.01 -12.81 3.67
N GLU A 145 -3.85 -11.77 3.80
CA GLU A 145 -4.44 -11.08 2.65
C GLU A 145 -3.40 -10.39 1.77
N CYS A 146 -2.31 -9.86 2.34
CA CYS A 146 -1.21 -9.28 1.55
C CYS A 146 -0.61 -10.34 0.60
N TYR A 147 -0.37 -11.54 1.10
CA TYR A 147 0.16 -12.63 0.28
C TYR A 147 -0.86 -13.17 -0.74
N MET A 148 -2.14 -13.22 -0.38
CA MET A 148 -3.20 -13.63 -1.32
C MET A 148 -3.30 -12.65 -2.49
N LEU A 149 -3.26 -11.35 -2.22
CA LEU A 149 -3.25 -10.30 -3.25
C LEU A 149 -2.01 -10.40 -4.16
N ALA A 150 -0.82 -10.55 -3.58
CA ALA A 150 0.42 -10.70 -4.33
C ALA A 150 0.39 -11.98 -5.20
N LYS A 151 -0.09 -13.09 -4.64
CA LYS A 151 -0.25 -14.37 -5.36
C LYS A 151 -1.22 -14.23 -6.53
N ALA A 152 -2.42 -13.70 -6.28
CA ALA A 152 -3.44 -13.51 -7.32
C ALA A 152 -2.94 -12.59 -8.45
N ALA A 153 -2.29 -11.47 -8.12
CA ALA A 153 -1.73 -10.55 -9.10
C ALA A 153 -0.64 -11.22 -9.96
N LYS A 154 0.23 -12.01 -9.34
CA LYS A 154 1.30 -12.75 -10.02
C LYS A 154 0.73 -13.83 -10.96
N GLU A 155 -0.23 -14.62 -10.50
CA GLU A 155 -0.86 -15.70 -11.27
C GLU A 155 -1.66 -15.15 -12.46
N LYS A 156 -2.43 -14.08 -12.25
CA LYS A 156 -3.24 -13.44 -13.30
C LYS A 156 -2.45 -12.49 -14.19
N LYS A 157 -1.22 -12.13 -13.79
CA LYS A 157 -0.32 -11.22 -14.53
C LYS A 157 -0.97 -9.86 -14.83
N VAL A 158 -1.77 -9.34 -13.91
CA VAL A 158 -2.45 -8.05 -14.05
C VAL A 158 -1.68 -6.94 -13.31
N PRO A 159 -1.64 -5.71 -13.85
CA PRO A 159 -1.08 -4.55 -13.14
C PRO A 159 -1.84 -4.26 -11.85
N THR A 160 -1.10 -3.98 -10.78
CA THR A 160 -1.68 -3.65 -9.47
C THR A 160 -0.93 -2.50 -8.82
N GLN A 161 -1.61 -1.68 -8.02
CA GLN A 161 -1.00 -0.51 -7.37
C GLN A 161 -1.66 -0.21 -6.04
N MET A 162 -0.86 0.05 -5.01
CA MET A 162 -1.36 0.55 -3.73
C MET A 162 -1.38 2.09 -3.69
N GLY A 163 -2.33 2.64 -2.94
CA GLY A 163 -2.55 4.08 -2.78
C GLY A 163 -1.61 4.78 -1.78
N ASN A 164 -0.36 4.37 -1.65
CA ASN A 164 0.63 5.05 -0.82
C ASN A 164 1.37 6.14 -1.63
N GLN A 165 0.81 7.34 -1.67
CA GLN A 165 1.25 8.45 -2.53
C GLN A 165 2.75 8.76 -2.45
N ARG A 166 3.34 8.66 -1.23
CA ARG A 166 4.78 8.92 -1.03
C ARG A 166 5.67 7.94 -1.78
N HIS A 167 5.19 6.72 -2.02
CA HIS A 167 5.92 5.73 -2.82
C HIS A 167 6.11 6.17 -4.28
N CYS A 168 5.16 6.93 -4.84
CA CYS A 168 5.29 7.51 -6.18
C CYS A 168 6.13 8.80 -6.18
N GLY A 169 6.42 9.37 -5.02
CA GLY A 169 7.08 10.67 -4.87
C GLY A 169 8.60 10.65 -5.13
N GLU A 170 9.14 11.79 -5.55
CA GLU A 170 10.59 12.00 -5.72
C GLU A 170 11.35 11.81 -4.40
N GLY A 171 10.76 12.21 -3.24
CA GLY A 171 11.42 12.15 -1.94
C GLY A 171 11.88 10.75 -1.54
N LEU A 172 11.03 9.73 -1.72
CA LEU A 172 11.41 8.35 -1.43
C LEU A 172 12.60 7.91 -2.30
N ARG A 173 12.56 8.21 -3.60
CA ARG A 173 13.62 7.83 -4.53
C ARG A 173 14.93 8.49 -4.15
N ARG A 174 14.90 9.77 -3.80
CA ARG A 174 16.12 10.49 -3.35
C ARG A 174 16.69 9.89 -2.07
N VAL A 175 15.84 9.56 -1.07
CA VAL A 175 16.31 8.87 0.15
C VAL A 175 16.96 7.54 -0.19
N CYS A 176 16.33 6.73 -1.06
CA CYS A 176 16.90 5.46 -1.50
C CYS A 176 18.25 5.65 -2.20
N GLU A 177 18.37 6.65 -3.07
CA GLU A 177 19.61 6.96 -3.79
C GLU A 177 20.72 7.41 -2.84
N TYR A 178 20.45 8.26 -1.85
CA TYR A 178 21.42 8.66 -0.81
C TYR A 178 21.89 7.45 0.02
N VAL A 179 20.96 6.61 0.47
CA VAL A 179 21.29 5.42 1.26
C VAL A 179 22.10 4.41 0.44
N GLN A 180 21.67 4.12 -0.79
CA GLN A 180 22.33 3.13 -1.64
C GLN A 180 23.69 3.60 -2.18
N ALA A 181 23.91 4.91 -2.30
CA ALA A 181 25.21 5.50 -2.60
C ALA A 181 26.17 5.51 -1.40
N GLY A 182 25.70 5.10 -0.20
CA GLY A 182 26.53 5.09 1.01
C GLY A 182 26.85 6.49 1.56
N THR A 183 26.07 7.50 1.23
CA THR A 183 26.35 8.91 1.58
C THR A 183 26.46 9.15 3.08
N ILE A 184 25.68 8.41 3.89
CA ILE A 184 25.75 8.44 5.35
C ILE A 184 26.44 7.20 5.94
N GLY A 185 27.16 6.44 5.11
CA GLY A 185 27.77 5.17 5.50
C GLY A 185 26.73 4.05 5.63
N ASN A 186 27.04 3.06 6.47
CA ASN A 186 26.12 1.96 6.78
C ASN A 186 25.04 2.45 7.72
N VAL A 187 23.77 2.28 7.33
CA VAL A 187 22.64 2.60 8.21
C VAL A 187 22.49 1.49 9.25
N VAL A 188 22.62 1.86 10.52
CA VAL A 188 22.56 0.93 11.67
C VAL A 188 21.19 0.93 12.33
N GLU A 189 20.50 2.04 12.30
CA GLU A 189 19.12 2.19 12.81
C GLU A 189 18.30 3.22 12.04
N THR A 190 16.98 3.06 12.12
CA THR A 190 16.03 4.07 11.65
C THR A 190 14.96 4.29 12.71
N HIS A 191 14.49 5.54 12.83
CA HIS A 191 13.45 5.94 13.77
C HIS A 191 12.32 6.62 13.00
N THR A 192 11.14 5.99 13.00
CA THR A 192 9.97 6.45 12.26
C THR A 192 8.85 6.87 13.20
N ILE A 193 8.46 8.13 13.16
CA ILE A 193 7.30 8.67 13.89
C ILE A 193 6.11 8.73 12.94
N LEU A 194 5.01 8.06 13.29
CA LEU A 194 3.80 7.99 12.46
C LEU A 194 2.86 9.20 12.63
N GLY A 195 2.97 9.93 13.74
CA GLY A 195 2.30 11.22 13.96
C GLY A 195 0.78 11.15 14.18
N ARG A 196 0.20 9.96 14.31
CA ARG A 196 -1.25 9.74 14.51
C ARG A 196 -1.49 8.83 15.71
N ASN A 197 -2.74 8.81 16.16
CA ASN A 197 -3.21 7.87 17.17
C ASN A 197 -4.61 7.37 16.79
N PHE A 198 -4.66 6.21 16.14
CA PHE A 198 -5.89 5.50 15.78
C PHE A 198 -6.16 4.32 16.71
N GLY A 199 -5.60 4.34 17.91
CA GLY A 199 -5.93 3.38 18.96
C GLY A 199 -7.18 3.78 19.75
N GLY A 200 -7.55 2.96 20.73
CA GLY A 200 -8.69 3.22 21.57
C GLY A 200 -8.65 2.42 22.87
N LYS A 201 -9.59 2.74 23.74
CA LYS A 201 -9.83 2.03 25.01
C LYS A 201 -11.28 1.55 25.07
N GLY A 202 -11.56 0.63 25.96
CA GLY A 202 -12.91 0.12 26.22
C GLY A 202 -13.47 -0.78 25.12
N GLY A 203 -14.70 -1.25 25.37
CA GLY A 203 -15.45 -2.13 24.52
C GLY A 203 -16.41 -1.41 23.55
N ARG A 204 -17.46 -2.11 23.15
CA ARG A 204 -18.48 -1.61 22.25
C ARG A 204 -19.40 -0.64 22.97
N PRO A 205 -19.75 0.50 22.36
CA PRO A 205 -20.90 1.30 22.78
C PRO A 205 -22.20 0.50 22.65
N ALA A 206 -23.28 1.01 23.25
CA ALA A 206 -24.61 0.47 23.04
C ALA A 206 -25.02 0.51 21.56
N SER A 207 -25.73 -0.51 21.11
CA SER A 207 -26.25 -0.57 19.74
C SER A 207 -27.29 0.52 19.51
N LYS A 208 -27.40 0.97 18.26
CA LYS A 208 -28.36 1.95 17.79
C LYS A 208 -29.01 1.46 16.48
N PRO A 209 -30.18 1.99 16.12
CA PRO A 209 -30.75 1.75 14.80
C PRO A 209 -29.76 2.20 13.71
N VAL A 210 -29.70 1.43 12.63
CA VAL A 210 -28.90 1.79 11.45
C VAL A 210 -29.45 3.10 10.87
N PRO A 211 -28.63 4.11 10.59
CA PRO A 211 -29.07 5.33 9.93
C PRO A 211 -29.74 5.04 8.59
N LYS A 212 -30.82 5.76 8.29
CA LYS A 212 -31.51 5.62 7.00
C LYS A 212 -30.55 5.89 5.83
N GLY A 213 -30.56 5.00 4.83
CA GLY A 213 -29.70 5.11 3.65
C GLY A 213 -28.26 4.63 3.88
N LEU A 214 -27.98 3.98 5.02
CA LEU A 214 -26.71 3.30 5.25
C LEU A 214 -26.89 1.79 5.06
N HIS A 215 -26.27 1.21 4.06
CA HIS A 215 -26.29 -0.23 3.76
C HIS A 215 -25.33 -0.97 4.69
N TRP A 216 -25.82 -1.26 5.93
CA TRP A 216 -24.96 -1.71 7.03
C TRP A 216 -24.41 -3.12 6.82
N ASP A 217 -25.18 -4.03 6.20
CA ASP A 217 -24.70 -5.38 5.91
C ASP A 217 -23.53 -5.38 4.93
N GLU A 218 -23.61 -4.55 3.89
CA GLU A 218 -22.57 -4.34 2.91
C GLU A 218 -21.37 -3.61 3.52
N TRP A 219 -21.59 -2.68 4.48
CA TRP A 219 -20.49 -2.03 5.19
C TRP A 219 -19.73 -3.01 6.10
N ILE A 220 -20.43 -3.88 6.85
CA ILE A 220 -19.82 -4.97 7.64
C ILE A 220 -19.05 -5.91 6.71
N GLY A 221 -19.63 -6.28 5.59
CA GLY A 221 -19.00 -7.07 4.55
C GLY A 221 -18.36 -8.36 5.08
N PRO A 222 -17.03 -8.53 4.88
CA PRO A 222 -16.31 -9.75 5.27
C PRO A 222 -16.04 -9.88 6.78
N ALA A 223 -16.25 -8.81 7.56
CA ALA A 223 -16.04 -8.86 9.01
C ALA A 223 -17.17 -9.62 9.74
N PRO A 224 -16.95 -10.15 10.93
CA PRO A 224 -18.01 -10.72 11.76
C PRO A 224 -19.14 -9.72 11.95
N TYR A 225 -20.38 -10.16 11.76
CA TYR A 225 -21.55 -9.29 11.92
C TYR A 225 -21.62 -8.69 13.33
N ARG A 226 -22.02 -7.42 13.38
CA ARG A 226 -22.36 -6.71 14.61
C ARG A 226 -23.43 -5.67 14.33
N GLU A 227 -24.18 -5.35 15.36
CA GLU A 227 -25.13 -4.27 15.31
C GLU A 227 -24.43 -2.92 15.15
N TYR A 228 -25.13 -1.97 14.55
CA TYR A 228 -24.62 -0.61 14.38
C TYR A 228 -24.47 0.08 15.74
N HIS A 229 -23.42 0.86 15.87
CA HIS A 229 -23.22 1.83 16.95
C HIS A 229 -22.39 3.01 16.44
N ASP A 230 -22.48 4.14 17.12
CA ASP A 230 -21.61 5.28 16.83
C ASP A 230 -20.12 4.90 17.01
N GLY A 231 -19.26 5.60 16.32
CA GLY A 231 -17.81 5.38 16.41
C GLY A 231 -17.28 4.30 15.46
N LEU A 232 -18.03 3.92 14.43
CA LEU A 232 -17.56 3.10 13.32
C LEU A 232 -17.52 3.92 12.03
N HIS A 233 -18.66 4.00 11.33
CA HIS A 233 -18.80 4.82 10.14
C HIS A 233 -18.94 6.31 10.53
N PRO A 234 -18.35 7.27 9.80
CA PRO A 234 -17.57 7.09 8.56
C PRO A 234 -16.05 7.00 8.74
N PHE A 235 -15.48 7.23 9.94
CA PHE A 235 -14.05 7.44 10.11
C PHE A 235 -13.38 6.58 11.19
N HIS A 236 -14.06 6.37 12.33
CA HIS A 236 -13.45 5.81 13.54
C HIS A 236 -13.28 4.28 13.51
N TRP A 237 -13.73 3.61 12.45
CA TRP A 237 -13.51 2.20 12.20
C TRP A 237 -12.01 1.80 12.26
N ARG A 238 -11.10 2.74 12.06
CA ARG A 238 -9.64 2.53 12.05
C ARG A 238 -9.10 1.94 13.34
N SER A 239 -9.69 2.32 14.48
CA SER A 239 -9.28 1.81 15.78
C SER A 239 -9.79 0.39 16.08
N TRP A 240 -10.78 -0.09 15.34
CA TRP A 240 -11.43 -1.37 15.59
C TRP A 240 -10.76 -2.50 14.82
N ARG A 241 -10.32 -3.53 15.55
CA ARG A 241 -9.56 -4.66 15.00
C ARG A 241 -10.31 -5.48 13.94
N ALA A 242 -11.66 -5.40 13.93
CA ALA A 242 -12.47 -6.06 12.91
C ALA A 242 -12.52 -5.31 11.55
N PHE A 243 -12.22 -4.00 11.53
CA PHE A 243 -12.45 -3.14 10.38
C PHE A 243 -11.22 -2.38 9.90
N GLY A 244 -10.38 -1.94 10.84
CA GLY A 244 -9.17 -1.17 10.56
C GLY A 244 -7.91 -1.88 11.00
N THR A 245 -6.82 -1.14 10.93
CA THR A 245 -5.46 -1.64 11.22
C THR A 245 -4.71 -0.72 12.19
N GLY A 246 -5.43 0.10 12.97
CA GLY A 246 -4.82 1.02 13.93
C GLY A 246 -3.80 1.97 13.30
N THR A 247 -2.99 2.62 14.13
CA THR A 247 -2.00 3.59 13.67
C THR A 247 -0.90 2.95 12.82
N ILE A 248 -0.38 1.81 13.26
CA ILE A 248 0.73 1.15 12.54
C ILE A 248 0.28 0.72 11.14
N GLY A 249 -0.87 0.06 11.00
CA GLY A 249 -1.34 -0.35 9.67
C GLY A 249 -1.65 0.85 8.77
N ASP A 250 -2.38 1.86 9.30
CA ASP A 250 -2.81 3.01 8.51
C ASP A 250 -1.65 3.92 8.07
N MET A 251 -0.64 4.15 8.94
CA MET A 251 0.40 5.15 8.72
C MET A 251 1.77 4.59 8.32
N ALA A 252 2.09 3.35 8.67
CA ALA A 252 3.40 2.79 8.36
C ALA A 252 3.63 2.69 6.84
N CYS A 253 2.60 2.42 6.04
CA CYS A 253 2.69 2.41 4.57
C CYS A 253 3.15 3.74 3.97
N HIS A 254 3.09 4.85 4.73
CA HIS A 254 3.60 6.16 4.30
C HIS A 254 5.00 6.46 4.80
N HIS A 255 5.37 5.98 5.99
CA HIS A 255 6.59 6.41 6.68
C HIS A 255 7.63 5.28 6.80
N VAL A 256 7.19 4.05 7.10
CA VAL A 256 8.08 2.87 7.12
C VAL A 256 8.46 2.43 5.71
N ASP A 257 7.73 2.87 4.70
CA ASP A 257 8.09 2.72 3.29
C ASP A 257 9.49 3.24 2.97
N PHE A 258 9.92 4.35 3.60
CA PHE A 258 11.27 4.90 3.42
C PHE A 258 12.37 3.91 3.83
N PRO A 259 12.44 3.42 5.08
CA PRO A 259 13.45 2.44 5.45
C PRO A 259 13.22 1.09 4.76
N PHE A 260 11.97 0.66 4.55
CA PHE A 260 11.67 -0.61 3.91
C PHE A 260 12.28 -0.68 2.50
N THR A 261 12.06 0.37 1.71
CA THR A 261 12.53 0.44 0.31
C THR A 261 14.02 0.79 0.23
N ALA A 262 14.48 1.83 0.97
CA ALA A 262 15.86 2.28 0.91
C ALA A 262 16.86 1.21 1.39
N LEU A 263 16.48 0.45 2.40
CA LEU A 263 17.33 -0.60 3.01
C LEU A 263 17.00 -1.99 2.48
N LYS A 264 16.15 -2.11 1.45
CA LYS A 264 15.80 -3.38 0.80
C LYS A 264 15.31 -4.45 1.79
N ILE A 265 14.46 -4.05 2.75
CA ILE A 265 14.00 -4.93 3.81
C ILE A 265 13.20 -6.12 3.24
N GLY A 266 12.49 -5.92 2.12
CA GLY A 266 11.77 -6.99 1.43
C GLY A 266 12.62 -8.16 0.92
N GLU A 267 13.95 -8.01 0.83
CA GLU A 267 14.87 -9.10 0.48
C GLU A 267 15.18 -10.04 1.67
N ALA A 268 14.86 -9.64 2.89
CA ALA A 268 15.11 -10.45 4.09
C ALA A 268 14.12 -11.63 4.17
N LYS A 269 14.66 -12.84 4.38
CA LYS A 269 13.86 -14.07 4.54
C LYS A 269 13.29 -14.25 5.95
N HIS A 270 13.96 -13.69 6.93
CA HIS A 270 13.56 -13.70 8.33
C HIS A 270 13.96 -12.38 8.98
N TRP A 271 13.24 -12.01 10.00
CA TRP A 271 13.52 -10.85 10.86
C TRP A 271 12.82 -11.03 12.18
N THR A 272 13.20 -10.24 13.18
CA THR A 272 12.51 -10.24 14.46
C THR A 272 11.71 -8.98 14.67
N VAL A 273 10.62 -9.06 15.44
CA VAL A 273 9.83 -7.90 15.84
C VAL A 273 9.47 -7.98 17.32
N GLU A 274 9.54 -6.85 18.00
CA GLU A 274 9.29 -6.75 19.44
C GLU A 274 8.52 -5.47 19.75
N CYS A 275 7.53 -5.56 20.61
CA CYS A 275 6.86 -4.40 21.19
C CYS A 275 7.65 -3.94 22.42
N LEU A 276 8.20 -2.72 22.37
CA LEU A 276 8.97 -2.13 23.47
C LEU A 276 8.09 -1.33 24.44
N HIS A 277 6.97 -0.82 23.96
CA HIS A 277 5.99 -0.05 24.73
C HIS A 277 4.63 -0.17 24.08
N THR A 278 3.58 -0.26 24.92
CA THR A 278 2.19 -0.17 24.46
C THR A 278 1.30 0.28 25.61
N THR A 279 0.27 1.07 25.30
CA THR A 279 -0.76 1.48 26.25
C THR A 279 -2.15 1.39 25.60
N GLY A 280 -3.19 1.32 26.42
CA GLY A 280 -4.55 1.24 25.91
C GLY A 280 -4.84 -0.09 25.21
N GLY A 281 -5.72 -0.04 24.23
CA GLY A 281 -6.20 -1.23 23.53
C GLY A 281 -7.24 -2.03 24.30
N SER A 282 -7.81 -2.99 23.62
CA SER A 282 -8.73 -4.00 24.15
C SER A 282 -8.77 -5.20 23.21
N GLU A 283 -9.62 -6.19 23.49
CA GLU A 283 -9.84 -7.29 22.53
C GLU A 283 -10.41 -6.80 21.19
N GLU A 284 -11.08 -5.64 21.17
CA GLU A 284 -11.74 -5.11 19.99
C GLU A 284 -11.01 -3.92 19.34
N LYS A 285 -10.15 -3.21 20.10
CA LYS A 285 -9.47 -2.00 19.62
C LYS A 285 -7.95 -2.16 19.67
N TYR A 286 -7.29 -1.53 18.71
CA TYR A 286 -5.83 -1.43 18.72
C TYR A 286 -5.36 -0.54 19.87
N PRO A 287 -4.15 -0.80 20.43
CA PRO A 287 -3.49 0.07 21.40
C PRO A 287 -3.30 1.50 20.91
N GLN A 288 -3.10 2.43 21.83
CA GLN A 288 -2.97 3.86 21.53
C GLN A 288 -1.53 4.32 21.33
N ASP A 289 -0.64 3.93 22.25
CA ASP A 289 0.74 4.39 22.27
C ASP A 289 1.66 3.19 22.12
N ASN A 290 2.36 3.11 20.99
CA ASN A 290 3.15 1.93 20.69
C ASN A 290 4.55 2.31 20.24
N VAL A 291 5.54 1.53 20.70
CA VAL A 291 6.89 1.50 20.16
C VAL A 291 7.22 0.07 19.75
N VAL A 292 7.50 -0.12 18.47
CA VAL A 292 7.83 -1.43 17.90
C VAL A 292 9.23 -1.36 17.29
N ARG A 293 10.04 -2.38 17.56
CA ARG A 293 11.36 -2.56 16.99
C ARG A 293 11.39 -3.79 16.10
N TYR A 294 11.92 -3.64 14.90
CA TYR A 294 12.27 -4.74 14.00
C TYR A 294 13.79 -4.84 13.93
N GLU A 295 14.31 -6.06 13.92
CA GLU A 295 15.74 -6.33 13.69
C GLU A 295 15.87 -7.14 12.41
N ILE A 296 16.53 -6.57 11.43
CA ILE A 296 16.66 -7.13 10.09
C ILE A 296 18.10 -7.61 9.91
N PRO A 297 18.34 -8.86 9.53
CA PRO A 297 19.67 -9.37 9.30
C PRO A 297 20.34 -8.73 8.09
N ALA A 298 21.61 -9.02 7.88
CA ALA A 298 22.31 -8.65 6.64
C ALA A 298 21.59 -9.24 5.43
N ARG A 299 21.52 -8.47 4.32
CA ARG A 299 20.87 -8.84 3.08
C ARG A 299 21.59 -8.22 1.88
N GLY A 300 22.05 -9.05 0.96
CA GLY A 300 22.91 -8.60 -0.14
C GLY A 300 24.10 -7.81 0.41
N LYS A 301 24.24 -6.56 -0.04
CA LYS A 301 25.28 -5.63 0.45
C LYS A 301 24.84 -4.78 1.65
N MET A 302 23.60 -4.93 2.11
CA MET A 302 23.05 -4.14 3.21
C MET A 302 23.41 -4.80 4.55
N PRO A 303 23.99 -4.05 5.53
CA PRO A 303 24.29 -4.57 6.86
C PRO A 303 23.00 -4.85 7.67
N PRO A 304 23.11 -5.52 8.82
CA PRO A 304 22.01 -5.61 9.77
C PRO A 304 21.53 -4.20 10.17
N VAL A 305 20.21 -4.06 10.41
CA VAL A 305 19.63 -2.77 10.79
C VAL A 305 18.49 -2.96 11.79
N LYS A 306 18.35 -2.02 12.72
CA LYS A 306 17.18 -1.90 13.61
C LYS A 306 16.23 -0.83 13.09
N VAL A 307 14.95 -1.16 12.97
CA VAL A 307 13.89 -0.25 12.54
C VAL A 307 12.93 -0.01 13.70
N TYR A 308 12.89 1.22 14.21
CA TYR A 308 11.99 1.61 15.28
C TYR A 308 10.81 2.40 14.72
N VAL A 309 9.62 2.06 15.20
CA VAL A 309 8.35 2.69 14.79
C VAL A 309 7.63 3.19 16.05
N TYR A 310 7.28 4.47 16.03
CA TYR A 310 6.61 5.19 17.12
C TYR A 310 5.27 5.73 16.63
N ASP A 311 4.17 5.46 17.32
CA ASP A 311 2.84 5.86 16.88
C ASP A 311 2.69 7.38 16.77
N HIS A 312 3.24 8.15 17.72
CA HIS A 312 3.12 9.60 17.72
C HIS A 312 4.37 10.31 18.29
N THR A 313 4.39 11.63 18.17
CA THR A 313 5.53 12.50 18.54
C THR A 313 5.91 12.47 20.01
N GLY A 314 4.96 12.17 20.91
CA GLY A 314 5.22 12.04 22.35
C GLY A 314 6.16 10.88 22.71
N LEU A 315 6.29 9.89 21.84
CA LEU A 315 7.16 8.72 22.00
C LEU A 315 8.54 8.90 21.34
N LYS A 316 8.89 10.11 20.95
CA LYS A 316 10.14 10.44 20.25
C LYS A 316 11.38 9.92 20.98
N PRO A 317 12.29 9.19 20.28
CA PRO A 317 13.51 8.66 20.88
C PRO A 317 14.54 9.75 21.17
N ASP A 318 15.49 9.46 22.08
CA ASP A 318 16.48 10.44 22.52
C ASP A 318 17.37 10.90 21.37
N VAL A 319 17.78 10.02 20.46
CA VAL A 319 18.57 10.41 19.27
C VAL A 319 17.86 11.50 18.44
N MET A 320 16.54 11.47 18.34
CA MET A 320 15.79 12.52 17.66
C MET A 320 15.72 13.79 18.48
N LYS A 321 15.48 13.70 19.81
CA LYS A 321 15.45 14.87 20.73
C LYS A 321 16.81 15.59 20.74
N GLU A 322 17.89 14.85 20.84
CA GLU A 322 19.26 15.37 20.79
C GLU A 322 19.57 16.04 19.44
N THR A 323 19.17 15.40 18.34
CA THR A 323 19.31 15.96 17.00
C THR A 323 18.51 17.26 16.85
N GLU A 324 17.28 17.31 17.35
CA GLU A 324 16.45 18.52 17.37
C GLU A 324 17.12 19.65 18.12
N LYS A 325 17.64 19.36 19.33
CA LYS A 325 18.34 20.34 20.18
C LYS A 325 19.63 20.83 19.53
N LYS A 326 20.46 19.90 19.03
CA LYS A 326 21.78 20.21 18.47
C LYS A 326 21.70 21.03 17.18
N TYR A 327 20.70 20.76 16.32
CA TYR A 327 20.60 21.36 14.99
C TYR A 327 19.40 22.30 14.84
N ASN A 328 18.72 22.66 15.94
CA ASN A 328 17.52 23.52 15.98
C ASN A 328 16.49 23.10 14.93
N ARG A 329 16.18 21.80 14.85
CA ARG A 329 15.29 21.20 13.86
C ARG A 329 14.23 20.35 14.55
N LYS A 330 12.94 20.62 14.31
CA LYS A 330 11.84 19.81 14.87
C LYS A 330 11.44 18.67 13.92
N PHE A 331 11.21 17.50 14.48
CA PHE A 331 10.69 16.33 13.78
C PHE A 331 9.23 16.07 14.22
N GLY A 332 8.33 16.05 13.24
CA GLY A 332 6.94 15.61 13.42
C GLY A 332 6.77 14.18 12.90
N GLU A 333 5.86 13.98 11.94
CA GLU A 333 5.75 12.77 11.12
C GLU A 333 7.00 12.63 10.25
N PHE A 334 7.93 11.76 10.65
CA PHE A 334 9.27 11.78 10.07
C PHE A 334 9.98 10.43 10.23
N THR A 335 10.89 10.13 9.32
CA THR A 335 11.86 9.05 9.49
C THR A 335 13.28 9.60 9.49
N LEU A 336 14.03 9.27 10.53
CA LEU A 336 15.47 9.54 10.66
C LEU A 336 16.25 8.25 10.39
N PHE A 337 17.20 8.31 9.49
CA PHE A 337 18.20 7.27 9.23
C PHE A 337 19.49 7.64 9.97
N VAL A 338 20.00 6.71 10.77
CA VAL A 338 21.25 6.84 11.53
C VAL A 338 22.29 5.94 10.87
N GLY A 339 23.22 6.56 10.17
CA GLY A 339 24.36 5.89 9.58
C GLY A 339 25.63 6.06 10.42
N ASP A 340 26.65 5.22 10.16
CA ASP A 340 27.95 5.28 10.84
C ASP A 340 28.79 6.53 10.45
N LYS A 341 28.36 7.28 9.39
CA LYS A 341 29.01 8.50 8.92
C LYS A 341 28.11 9.74 8.90
N GLY A 342 26.85 9.63 9.31
CA GLY A 342 25.94 10.77 9.31
C GLY A 342 24.46 10.40 9.45
N LEU A 343 23.62 11.44 9.38
CA LEU A 343 22.17 11.33 9.52
C LEU A 343 21.47 11.77 8.23
N LEU A 344 20.39 11.08 7.87
CA LEU A 344 19.55 11.43 6.71
C LEU A 344 18.08 11.45 7.13
N GLY A 345 17.34 12.45 6.69
CA GLY A 345 15.91 12.56 6.91
C GLY A 345 15.07 11.99 5.75
N SER A 346 13.83 11.61 6.05
CA SER A 346 12.84 11.24 5.02
C SER A 346 12.44 12.39 4.07
N ASP A 347 12.88 13.61 4.35
CA ASP A 347 12.81 14.77 3.46
C ASP A 347 14.02 14.86 2.50
N SER A 348 14.82 13.80 2.42
CA SER A 348 16.03 13.69 1.57
C SER A 348 17.15 14.66 1.93
N ARG A 349 17.21 15.11 3.19
CA ARG A 349 18.26 16.03 3.66
C ARG A 349 19.21 15.34 4.63
N ILE A 350 20.51 15.47 4.37
CA ILE A 350 21.55 15.11 5.32
C ILE A 350 21.50 16.10 6.49
N ILE A 351 21.77 15.64 7.69
CA ILE A 351 21.80 16.45 8.89
C ILE A 351 23.23 16.43 9.45
N PRO A 352 23.85 17.60 9.68
CA PRO A 352 23.31 18.97 9.60
C PRO A 352 23.16 19.52 8.17
N GLN A 353 22.47 20.66 8.06
CA GLN A 353 22.18 21.31 6.78
C GLN A 353 23.44 21.76 6.04
N GLU A 354 24.48 22.16 6.77
CA GLU A 354 25.80 22.55 6.21
C GLU A 354 26.43 21.38 5.48
N GLN A 355 26.43 20.19 6.06
CA GLN A 355 26.91 18.97 5.42
C GLN A 355 26.07 18.64 4.17
N HIS A 356 24.74 18.82 4.23
CA HIS A 356 23.87 18.60 3.07
C HIS A 356 24.24 19.50 1.88
N LYS A 357 24.53 20.78 2.13
CA LYS A 357 24.94 21.74 1.09
C LYS A 357 26.29 21.38 0.44
N GLN A 358 27.19 20.77 1.20
CA GLN A 358 28.54 20.38 0.76
C GLN A 358 28.57 19.00 0.11
N THR A 359 27.53 18.17 0.29
CA THR A 359 27.47 16.81 -0.22
C THR A 359 26.80 16.79 -1.59
N PRO A 360 27.50 16.39 -2.66
CA PRO A 360 26.88 16.23 -3.97
C PRO A 360 25.69 15.25 -3.92
N ALA A 361 24.60 15.61 -4.58
CA ALA A 361 23.46 14.72 -4.69
C ALA A 361 23.81 13.49 -5.54
N PRO A 362 23.53 12.26 -5.09
CA PRO A 362 23.82 11.06 -5.87
C PRO A 362 23.03 11.05 -7.18
N PRO A 363 23.51 10.31 -8.21
CA PRO A 363 22.78 10.15 -9.46
C PRO A 363 21.36 9.58 -9.24
N LYS A 364 20.45 9.94 -10.13
CA LYS A 364 19.08 9.37 -10.17
C LYS A 364 19.14 7.97 -10.79
N THR A 365 19.16 6.94 -9.95
CA THR A 365 19.28 5.53 -10.36
C THR A 365 17.98 4.76 -10.30
N ILE A 366 17.00 5.25 -9.54
CA ILE A 366 15.72 4.56 -9.33
C ILE A 366 14.67 5.11 -10.30
N PRO A 367 13.92 4.27 -11.01
CA PRO A 367 12.85 4.71 -11.91
C PRO A 367 11.82 5.59 -11.20
N ARG A 368 11.38 6.64 -11.87
CA ARG A 368 10.33 7.56 -11.39
C ARG A 368 8.96 7.05 -11.79
N ALA A 369 7.97 7.23 -10.92
CA ALA A 369 6.58 6.92 -11.24
C ALA A 369 6.00 7.89 -12.27
N HIS A 370 5.00 7.47 -12.97
CA HIS A 370 4.28 8.26 -13.96
C HIS A 370 3.12 9.03 -13.32
N GLY A 371 3.43 9.99 -12.45
CA GLY A 371 2.44 10.78 -11.72
C GLY A 371 2.02 10.17 -10.38
N GLY A 372 0.75 10.36 -10.00
CA GLY A 372 0.19 9.78 -8.78
C GLY A 372 -0.05 8.26 -8.88
N PRO A 373 -0.43 7.58 -7.78
CA PRO A 373 -0.56 6.12 -7.79
C PRO A 373 -1.53 5.59 -8.87
N ILE A 374 -2.66 6.24 -9.08
CA ILE A 374 -3.62 5.81 -10.11
C ILE A 374 -3.10 6.14 -11.51
N ASP A 375 -2.40 7.26 -11.68
CA ASP A 375 -1.78 7.62 -12.97
C ASP A 375 -0.71 6.62 -13.37
N ASP A 376 0.12 6.19 -12.41
CA ASP A 376 1.16 5.18 -12.61
C ASP A 376 0.54 3.82 -12.99
N LEU A 377 -0.59 3.45 -12.35
CA LEU A 377 -1.34 2.26 -12.72
C LEU A 377 -1.93 2.36 -14.14
N TYR A 378 -2.56 3.48 -14.48
CA TYR A 378 -3.12 3.69 -15.82
C TYR A 378 -2.04 3.67 -16.89
N HIS A 379 -0.89 4.29 -16.61
CA HIS A 379 0.27 4.19 -17.49
C HIS A 379 0.71 2.74 -17.68
N ALA A 380 0.83 1.99 -16.60
CA ALA A 380 1.24 0.59 -16.65
C ALA A 380 0.26 -0.29 -17.46
N ILE A 381 -1.05 -0.06 -17.29
CA ILE A 381 -2.08 -0.77 -18.08
C ILE A 381 -1.94 -0.45 -19.57
N LYS A 382 -1.73 0.81 -19.93
CA LYS A 382 -1.68 1.29 -21.33
C LYS A 382 -0.37 0.93 -22.04
N HIS A 383 0.74 0.79 -21.30
CA HIS A 383 2.09 0.62 -21.85
C HIS A 383 2.77 -0.69 -21.48
N GLY A 384 2.11 -1.57 -20.70
CA GLY A 384 2.68 -2.86 -20.29
C GLY A 384 3.85 -2.76 -19.32
N THR A 385 3.95 -1.68 -18.54
CA THR A 385 4.98 -1.48 -17.51
C THR A 385 4.53 -2.00 -16.14
N THR A 386 5.43 -2.02 -15.16
CA THR A 386 5.11 -2.41 -13.79
C THR A 386 4.90 -1.17 -12.93
N PRO A 387 3.74 -1.02 -12.26
CA PRO A 387 3.52 0.10 -11.34
C PRO A 387 4.48 0.05 -10.15
N CYS A 388 4.90 1.23 -9.66
CA CYS A 388 5.95 1.33 -8.65
C CYS A 388 5.59 0.70 -7.30
N SER A 389 4.32 0.77 -6.87
CA SER A 389 3.83 0.14 -5.63
C SER A 389 2.93 -1.06 -5.93
N ASN A 390 3.41 -1.95 -6.80
CA ASN A 390 2.67 -3.17 -7.16
C ASN A 390 2.52 -4.11 -5.94
N PHE A 391 1.49 -4.95 -5.99
CA PHE A 391 1.17 -5.83 -4.86
C PHE A 391 2.20 -6.92 -4.60
N VAL A 392 2.97 -7.31 -5.61
CA VAL A 392 3.91 -8.46 -5.54
C VAL A 392 5.21 -8.06 -4.85
N ASP A 393 5.86 -7.00 -5.35
CA ASP A 393 7.25 -6.69 -4.99
C ASP A 393 7.36 -5.55 -3.96
N ALA A 394 6.32 -4.68 -3.85
CA ALA A 394 6.36 -3.50 -3.00
C ALA A 394 5.26 -3.50 -1.93
N ALA A 395 4.00 -3.34 -2.32
CA ALA A 395 2.90 -3.08 -1.40
C ALA A 395 2.58 -4.25 -0.46
N GLY A 396 2.56 -5.47 -0.97
CA GLY A 396 2.30 -6.68 -0.18
C GLY A 396 3.35 -6.90 0.91
N PRO A 397 4.65 -6.98 0.56
CA PRO A 397 5.72 -7.11 1.53
C PRO A 397 5.78 -5.97 2.56
N LEU A 398 5.64 -4.71 2.13
CA LEU A 398 5.61 -3.54 3.01
C LEU A 398 4.46 -3.61 4.01
N THR A 399 3.24 -3.90 3.54
CA THR A 399 2.06 -3.97 4.41
C THR A 399 2.16 -5.15 5.37
N ALA A 400 2.62 -6.32 4.92
CA ALA A 400 2.84 -7.48 5.79
C ALA A 400 3.87 -7.18 6.89
N PHE A 401 4.97 -6.51 6.54
CA PHE A 401 5.98 -6.06 7.49
C PHE A 401 5.38 -5.11 8.54
N ALA A 402 4.65 -4.08 8.12
CA ALA A 402 4.00 -3.15 9.03
C ALA A 402 3.02 -3.86 10.00
N LEU A 403 2.15 -4.73 9.46
CA LEU A 403 1.15 -5.45 10.25
C LEU A 403 1.75 -6.47 11.23
N ALA A 404 2.97 -6.93 11.02
CA ALA A 404 3.66 -7.78 11.99
C ALA A 404 3.95 -7.06 13.32
N GLY A 405 4.00 -5.73 13.33
CA GLY A 405 4.02 -4.94 14.55
C GLY A 405 2.85 -5.23 15.49
N HIS A 406 1.66 -5.49 14.94
CA HIS A 406 0.50 -5.89 15.74
C HIS A 406 0.71 -7.24 16.43
N LEU A 407 1.37 -8.19 15.76
CA LEU A 407 1.68 -9.49 16.38
C LEU A 407 2.55 -9.31 17.62
N ALA A 408 3.54 -8.40 17.55
CA ALA A 408 4.39 -8.07 18.69
C ALA A 408 3.61 -7.41 19.83
N MET A 409 2.70 -6.49 19.55
CA MET A 409 1.83 -5.88 20.57
C MET A 409 0.95 -6.94 21.23
N PHE A 410 0.38 -7.88 20.46
CA PHE A 410 -0.49 -8.95 20.99
C PHE A 410 0.29 -10.04 21.72
N ALA A 411 1.59 -10.17 21.49
CA ALA A 411 2.46 -11.06 22.24
C ALA A 411 2.80 -10.51 23.63
N GLY A 412 2.78 -9.20 23.80
CA GLY A 412 3.13 -8.45 25.01
C GLY A 412 4.50 -7.79 24.92
N VAL A 413 4.69 -6.76 25.76
CA VAL A 413 5.93 -5.97 25.81
C VAL A 413 7.13 -6.85 26.16
N GLY A 414 8.28 -6.62 25.50
CA GLY A 414 9.53 -7.32 25.70
C GLY A 414 9.58 -8.72 25.08
N ARG A 415 8.52 -9.15 24.38
CA ARG A 415 8.50 -10.46 23.75
C ARG A 415 8.93 -10.37 22.29
N LYS A 416 10.18 -10.77 22.02
CA LYS A 416 10.73 -10.84 20.68
C LYS A 416 10.09 -12.00 19.89
N LEU A 417 9.52 -11.69 18.72
CA LEU A 417 8.97 -12.64 17.77
C LEU A 417 9.97 -12.88 16.64
N GLU A 418 10.12 -14.13 16.22
CA GLU A 418 10.88 -14.53 15.03
C GLU A 418 9.92 -14.80 13.89
N TRP A 419 10.06 -14.02 12.81
CA TRP A 419 9.20 -14.10 11.64
C TRP A 419 9.87 -14.80 10.47
N ASP A 420 9.23 -15.84 9.94
CA ASP A 420 9.60 -16.50 8.69
C ASP A 420 8.72 -15.95 7.56
N VAL A 421 9.33 -15.22 6.62
CA VAL A 421 8.62 -14.54 5.53
C VAL A 421 8.02 -15.55 4.55
N GLU A 422 8.74 -16.62 4.22
CA GLU A 422 8.28 -17.62 3.25
C GLU A 422 7.12 -18.44 3.78
N LYS A 423 7.18 -18.83 5.06
CA LYS A 423 6.09 -19.56 5.72
C LYS A 423 4.97 -18.67 6.23
N MET A 424 5.16 -17.34 6.22
CA MET A 424 4.20 -16.38 6.75
C MET A 424 3.80 -16.68 8.20
N THR A 425 4.78 -16.95 9.06
CA THR A 425 4.50 -17.42 10.42
C THR A 425 5.54 -16.91 11.42
N CYS A 426 5.10 -16.70 12.65
CA CYS A 426 5.96 -16.55 13.80
C CYS A 426 6.36 -17.94 14.28
N THR A 427 7.68 -18.21 14.33
CA THR A 427 8.22 -19.55 14.61
C THR A 427 8.36 -19.84 16.09
N ASN A 428 8.70 -18.85 16.91
CA ASN A 428 8.99 -19.02 18.33
C ASN A 428 7.80 -18.75 19.27
N VAL A 429 6.72 -18.10 18.79
CA VAL A 429 5.50 -17.82 19.57
C VAL A 429 4.26 -18.18 18.75
N PRO A 430 3.94 -19.47 18.56
CA PRO A 430 2.88 -19.93 17.63
C PRO A 430 1.49 -19.33 17.91
N LYS A 431 1.18 -18.99 19.16
CA LYS A 431 -0.13 -18.44 19.54
C LYS A 431 -0.49 -17.11 18.82
N VAL A 432 0.50 -16.32 18.38
CA VAL A 432 0.24 -15.08 17.67
C VAL A 432 -0.18 -15.30 16.23
N ASN A 433 0.07 -16.48 15.66
CA ASN A 433 -0.28 -16.78 14.27
C ASN A 433 -1.80 -16.77 14.00
N ARG A 434 -2.64 -16.85 15.04
CA ARG A 434 -4.09 -16.65 14.92
C ARG A 434 -4.45 -15.25 14.37
N TYR A 435 -3.57 -14.26 14.53
CA TYR A 435 -3.78 -12.88 14.06
C TYR A 435 -3.21 -12.63 12.65
N VAL A 436 -2.51 -13.60 12.07
CA VAL A 436 -1.97 -13.52 10.70
C VAL A 436 -3.10 -13.52 9.67
N ARG A 437 -4.23 -14.12 10.00
CA ARG A 437 -5.42 -14.29 9.15
C ARG A 437 -6.70 -14.02 9.92
N ARG A 438 -7.80 -13.86 9.21
CA ARG A 438 -9.16 -13.77 9.78
C ARG A 438 -10.10 -14.80 9.14
N THR A 439 -11.21 -15.07 9.79
CA THR A 439 -12.33 -15.80 9.20
C THR A 439 -13.25 -14.80 8.51
N TYR A 440 -13.63 -15.09 7.29
CA TYR A 440 -14.60 -14.29 6.55
C TYR A 440 -16.03 -14.67 6.95
N ARG A 441 -16.94 -13.69 6.91
CA ARG A 441 -18.36 -13.93 6.99
C ARG A 441 -18.81 -14.70 5.75
N LYS A 442 -19.78 -15.62 5.91
CA LYS A 442 -20.33 -16.44 4.82
C LYS A 442 -20.78 -15.57 3.63
N GLY A 443 -20.36 -15.94 2.43
CA GLY A 443 -20.63 -15.23 1.17
C GLY A 443 -19.64 -14.08 0.86
N TRP A 444 -18.65 -13.84 1.74
CA TRP A 444 -17.61 -12.82 1.54
C TRP A 444 -16.18 -13.41 1.39
N GLU A 445 -16.07 -14.73 1.35
CA GLU A 445 -14.81 -15.45 1.19
C GLU A 445 -14.14 -15.11 -0.16
N VAL A 446 -12.81 -15.19 -0.20
CA VAL A 446 -11.98 -14.95 -1.37
C VAL A 446 -10.89 -16.01 -1.52
#